data_0191dac9b45f8a2ea11c8116c8838ade
#
_entry.id   0191dac9b45f8a2ea11c8116c8838ade
#
_cell.length_a   1.000
_cell.length_b   1.000
_cell.length_c   1.000
_cell.angle_alpha   90.00
_cell.angle_beta   90.00
_cell.angle_gamma   90.00
#
_symmetry.space_group_name_H-M   'P 1'
#
loop_
_entity.id
_entity.type
_entity.pdbx_description
1 polymer ?
#
loop_
_entity_poly.entity_id
_entity_poly.type
_entity_poly.pdbx_seq_one_letter_code
_entity_poly.pdbx_strand_id
1 'polypeptide(L)'
;MKKIVVAGGGVLGSQIAFQAAYCGFDVTVWLRSKGSIGRTQPKLDRLKAVYTETIEKMATPEGQTPATWARGIADYESFDKDACLAAVERAYTGLKLELDMKKAVKDADLVIESMAEDIKQKDAFYTCLLYTSDAAD
;
A
#
# COMPACT_ATOMS: atom_id res chain seq x y z
N MET A 1 7.97 14.16 -0.63
CA MET A 1 7.55 12.74 -0.66
C MET A 1 6.67 12.50 -1.88
N LYS A 2 6.97 11.46 -2.64
CA LYS A 2 6.17 11.15 -3.82
C LYS A 2 4.84 10.52 -3.42
N LYS A 3 3.80 10.88 -4.16
CA LYS A 3 2.46 10.37 -3.94
C LYS A 3 2.14 9.23 -4.90
N ILE A 4 1.75 8.09 -4.33
CA ILE A 4 1.35 6.90 -5.09
C ILE A 4 -0.12 6.62 -4.79
N VAL A 5 -0.90 6.39 -5.86
CA VAL A 5 -2.29 5.96 -5.75
C VAL A 5 -2.38 4.52 -6.20
N VAL A 6 -2.98 3.67 -5.38
CA VAL A 6 -3.29 2.30 -5.74
C VAL A 6 -4.80 2.22 -5.96
N ALA A 7 -5.20 1.85 -7.17
CA ALA A 7 -6.62 1.71 -7.50
C ALA A 7 -7.03 0.26 -7.28
N GLY A 8 -7.76 0.01 -6.20
CA GLY A 8 -8.21 -1.30 -5.81
C GLY A 8 -7.61 -1.75 -4.48
N GLY A 9 -8.49 -2.20 -3.58
CA GLY A 9 -8.11 -2.60 -2.22
C GLY A 9 -8.19 -4.11 -1.99
N GLY A 10 -8.04 -4.93 -3.04
CA GLY A 10 -7.98 -6.38 -2.90
C GLY A 10 -6.69 -6.84 -2.23
N VAL A 11 -6.43 -8.15 -2.26
CA VAL A 11 -5.25 -8.72 -1.61
C VAL A 11 -3.97 -8.11 -2.17
N LEU A 12 -3.81 -8.12 -3.49
CA LEU A 12 -2.60 -7.59 -4.12
C LEU A 12 -2.48 -6.07 -3.96
N GLY A 13 -3.56 -5.34 -4.20
CA GLY A 13 -3.57 -3.88 -4.07
C GLY A 13 -3.23 -3.42 -2.66
N SER A 14 -3.78 -4.11 -1.64
CA SER A 14 -3.47 -3.82 -0.24
C SER A 14 -1.99 -4.06 0.06
N GLN A 15 -1.42 -5.15 -0.46
CA GLN A 15 0.00 -5.47 -0.26
C GLN A 15 0.91 -4.42 -0.91
N ILE A 16 0.60 -4.02 -2.14
CA ILE A 16 1.36 -2.99 -2.84
C ILE A 16 1.30 -1.66 -2.07
N ALA A 17 0.10 -1.27 -1.65
CA ALA A 17 -0.12 -0.03 -0.92
C ALA A 17 0.64 -0.01 0.40
N PHE A 18 0.55 -1.08 1.16
CA PHE A 18 1.21 -1.16 2.47
C PHE A 18 2.73 -1.11 2.32
N GLN A 19 3.29 -1.87 1.37
CA GLN A 19 4.73 -1.88 1.14
C GLN A 19 5.22 -0.49 0.70
N ALA A 20 4.51 0.19 -0.20
CA ALA A 20 4.88 1.53 -0.64
C ALA A 20 4.84 2.52 0.54
N ALA A 21 3.81 2.45 1.38
CA ALA A 21 3.71 3.30 2.56
C ALA A 21 4.82 2.98 3.56
N TYR A 22 5.15 1.72 3.73
CA TYR A 22 6.25 1.29 4.59
C TYR A 22 7.59 1.87 4.11
N CYS A 23 7.78 1.96 2.80
CA CYS A 23 8.99 2.53 2.21
C CYS A 23 9.03 4.06 2.26
N GLY A 24 7.99 4.71 2.78
CA GLY A 24 7.98 6.15 3.00
C GLY A 24 7.22 6.97 1.98
N PHE A 25 6.53 6.35 1.03
CA PHE A 25 5.71 7.08 0.07
C PHE A 25 4.39 7.51 0.69
N ASP A 26 3.83 8.60 0.18
CA ASP A 26 2.47 9.03 0.51
C ASP A 26 1.50 8.21 -0.32
N VAL A 27 0.76 7.31 0.32
CA VAL A 27 -0.08 6.33 -0.40
C VAL A 27 -1.56 6.58 -0.12
N THR A 28 -2.33 6.63 -1.21
CA THR A 28 -3.78 6.63 -1.17
C THR A 28 -4.29 5.41 -1.94
N VAL A 29 -5.21 4.67 -1.35
CA VAL A 29 -5.92 3.58 -2.05
C VAL A 29 -7.27 4.12 -2.48
N TRP A 30 -7.50 4.16 -3.78
CA TRP A 30 -8.81 4.48 -4.31
C TRP A 30 -9.70 3.25 -4.28
N LEU A 31 -10.91 3.42 -3.75
CA LEU A 31 -11.89 2.35 -3.64
C LEU A 31 -13.18 2.77 -4.32
N ARG A 32 -13.82 1.82 -5.00
CA ARG A 32 -15.01 2.07 -5.79
C ARG A 32 -16.25 2.40 -4.95
N SER A 33 -16.34 1.87 -3.74
CA SER A 33 -17.54 2.01 -2.90
C SER A 33 -17.21 1.95 -1.42
N LYS A 34 -18.15 2.41 -0.59
CA LYS A 34 -18.04 2.31 0.87
C LYS A 34 -17.90 0.86 1.33
N GLY A 35 -18.57 -0.07 0.66
CA GLY A 35 -18.43 -1.49 0.99
C GLY A 35 -17.01 -2.00 0.81
N SER A 36 -16.28 -1.42 -0.13
CA SER A 36 -14.87 -1.77 -0.34
C SER A 36 -13.99 -1.35 0.83
N ILE A 37 -14.31 -0.26 1.52
CA ILE A 37 -13.58 0.15 2.72
C ILE A 37 -13.65 -0.95 3.78
N GLY A 38 -14.86 -1.49 4.02
CA GLY A 38 -15.05 -2.56 4.99
C GLY A 38 -14.33 -3.86 4.63
N ARG A 39 -14.09 -4.10 3.34
CA ARG A 39 -13.33 -5.28 2.90
C ARG A 39 -11.82 -5.04 2.91
N THR A 40 -11.39 -3.81 2.70
CA THR A 40 -9.97 -3.45 2.61
C THR A 40 -9.34 -3.25 3.98
N GLN A 41 -10.04 -2.60 4.90
CA GLN A 41 -9.49 -2.30 6.22
C GLN A 41 -8.97 -3.54 6.96
N PRO A 42 -9.71 -4.67 7.01
CA PRO A 42 -9.17 -5.88 7.65
C PRO A 42 -7.90 -6.39 7.00
N LYS A 43 -7.74 -6.21 5.68
CA LYS A 43 -6.52 -6.62 4.98
C LYS A 43 -5.32 -5.78 5.43
N LEU A 44 -5.53 -4.48 5.61
CA LEU A 44 -4.47 -3.59 6.11
C LEU A 44 -4.12 -3.90 7.56
N ASP A 45 -5.14 -4.21 8.38
CA ASP A 45 -4.93 -4.61 9.78
C ASP A 45 -4.10 -5.88 9.85
N ARG A 46 -4.39 -6.85 8.98
CA ARG A 46 -3.63 -8.10 8.90
C ARG A 46 -2.19 -7.86 8.44
N LEU A 47 -1.99 -6.99 7.46
CA LEU A 47 -0.64 -6.66 6.98
C LEU A 47 0.19 -5.99 8.08
N LYS A 48 -0.41 -5.11 8.86
CA LYS A 48 0.26 -4.52 10.02
C LYS A 48 0.73 -5.61 10.98
N ALA A 49 -0.14 -6.58 11.28
CA ALA A 49 0.21 -7.68 12.17
C ALA A 49 1.31 -8.57 11.58
N VAL A 50 1.22 -8.91 10.30
CA VAL A 50 2.22 -9.75 9.63
C VAL A 50 3.58 -9.06 9.59
N TYR A 51 3.61 -7.77 9.25
CA TYR A 51 4.88 -7.02 9.23
C TYR A 51 5.49 -6.96 10.62
N THR A 52 4.67 -6.70 11.63
CA THR A 52 5.14 -6.64 13.02
C THR A 52 5.73 -7.98 13.47
N GLU A 53 5.02 -9.07 13.21
CA GLU A 53 5.50 -10.42 13.54
C GLU A 53 6.80 -10.75 12.81
N THR A 54 6.88 -10.40 11.53
CA THR A 54 8.07 -10.64 10.72
C THR A 54 9.28 -9.88 11.28
N ILE A 55 9.09 -8.60 11.63
CA ILE A 55 10.16 -7.78 12.19
C ILE A 55 10.64 -8.34 13.53
N GLU A 56 9.71 -8.74 14.38
CA GLU A 56 10.05 -9.35 15.68
C GLU A 56 10.84 -10.64 15.49
N LYS A 57 10.45 -11.45 14.52
CA LYS A 57 11.18 -12.69 14.20
C LYS A 57 12.57 -12.40 13.65
N MET A 58 12.70 -11.38 12.79
CA MET A 58 13.99 -10.95 12.25
C MET A 58 14.97 -10.51 13.36
N ALA A 59 14.44 -10.03 14.48
CA ALA A 59 15.26 -9.62 15.61
C ALA A 59 15.76 -10.79 16.46
N THR A 60 15.29 -12.01 16.22
CA THR A 60 15.73 -13.20 16.95
C THR A 60 16.92 -13.86 16.25
N PRO A 61 17.75 -14.64 16.96
CA PRO A 61 18.84 -15.35 16.31
C PRO A 61 18.37 -16.30 15.21
N GLU A 62 17.24 -16.96 15.39
CA GLU A 62 16.69 -17.89 14.41
C GLU A 62 16.24 -17.17 13.13
N GLY A 63 15.83 -15.93 13.24
CA GLY A 63 15.40 -15.14 12.09
C GLY A 63 16.53 -14.44 11.36
N GLN A 64 17.73 -14.42 11.92
CA GLN A 64 18.87 -13.71 11.33
C GLN A 64 19.70 -14.63 10.45
N THR A 65 19.05 -15.31 9.53
CA THR A 65 19.73 -16.14 8.53
C THR A 65 19.41 -15.66 7.13
N PRO A 66 20.35 -15.71 6.18
CA PRO A 66 20.10 -15.22 4.82
C PRO A 66 18.91 -15.90 4.16
N ALA A 67 18.65 -17.15 4.47
CA ALA A 67 17.56 -17.91 3.85
C ALA A 67 16.17 -17.45 4.28
N THR A 68 16.05 -16.87 5.49
CA THR A 68 14.76 -16.46 6.06
C THR A 68 14.60 -14.95 6.16
N TRP A 69 15.57 -14.18 5.66
CA TRP A 69 15.57 -12.74 5.81
C TRP A 69 14.57 -12.06 4.86
N ALA A 70 13.75 -11.19 5.39
CA ALA A 70 12.76 -10.42 4.60
C ALA A 70 13.41 -9.13 4.08
N ARG A 71 13.99 -9.18 2.92
CA ARG A 71 14.71 -8.06 2.30
C ARG A 71 13.83 -6.85 2.00
N GLY A 72 12.54 -7.07 1.76
CA GLY A 72 11.61 -5.97 1.53
C GLY A 72 11.36 -5.12 2.76
N ILE A 73 11.69 -5.64 3.95
CA ILE A 73 11.51 -4.92 5.22
C ILE A 73 12.77 -4.14 5.59
N ALA A 74 13.94 -4.75 5.48
CA ALA A 74 15.20 -4.10 5.81
C ALA A 74 16.38 -4.88 5.24
N ASP A 75 17.50 -4.17 5.07
CA ASP A 75 18.76 -4.81 4.74
C ASP A 75 19.30 -5.54 5.97
N TYR A 76 19.89 -6.70 5.74
CA TYR A 76 20.41 -7.54 6.80
C TYR A 76 21.45 -6.79 7.66
N GLU A 77 22.33 -6.06 7.00
CA GLU A 77 23.47 -5.40 7.68
C GLU A 77 23.08 -4.14 8.45
N SER A 78 21.97 -3.49 8.07
CA SER A 78 21.52 -2.24 8.68
C SER A 78 20.20 -2.38 9.42
N PHE A 79 19.86 -3.58 9.85
CA PHE A 79 18.58 -3.85 10.50
C PHE A 79 18.48 -3.16 11.86
N ASP A 80 17.39 -2.42 12.06
CA ASP A 80 17.03 -1.78 13.32
C ASP A 80 15.57 -2.09 13.60
N LYS A 81 15.32 -2.93 14.59
CA LYS A 81 13.97 -3.39 14.95
C LYS A 81 13.03 -2.22 15.24
N ASP A 82 13.47 -1.28 16.05
CA ASP A 82 12.61 -0.17 16.48
C ASP A 82 12.29 0.76 15.31
N ALA A 83 13.25 1.01 14.44
CA ALA A 83 13.02 1.80 13.23
C ALA A 83 12.04 1.12 12.29
N CYS A 84 12.14 -0.20 12.14
CA CYS A 84 11.21 -0.96 11.31
C CYS A 84 9.79 -0.96 11.88
N LEU A 85 9.65 -1.13 13.20
CA LEU A 85 8.33 -1.06 13.84
C LEU A 85 7.71 0.32 13.73
N ALA A 86 8.51 1.38 13.84
CA ALA A 86 8.04 2.75 13.64
C ALA A 86 7.57 2.96 12.21
N ALA A 87 8.26 2.37 11.23
CA ALA A 87 7.86 2.45 9.81
C ALA A 87 6.52 1.75 9.56
N VAL A 88 6.27 0.61 10.22
CA VAL A 88 4.97 -0.09 10.14
C VAL A 88 3.86 0.80 10.67
N GLU A 89 4.06 1.42 11.82
CA GLU A 89 3.05 2.28 12.44
C GLU A 89 2.77 3.50 11.56
N ARG A 90 3.81 4.13 11.03
CA ARG A 90 3.68 5.26 10.12
C ARG A 90 2.94 4.87 8.84
N ALA A 91 3.23 3.70 8.28
CA ALA A 91 2.54 3.20 7.09
C ALA A 91 1.06 2.99 7.37
N TYR A 92 0.74 2.33 8.46
CA TYR A 92 -0.63 2.01 8.82
C TYR A 92 -1.47 3.26 9.07
N THR A 93 -0.94 4.23 9.80
CA THR A 93 -1.67 5.45 10.14
C THR A 93 -1.69 6.46 9.00
N GLY A 94 -0.69 6.45 8.14
CA GLY A 94 -0.58 7.42 7.03
C GLY A 94 -1.29 7.01 5.75
N LEU A 95 -1.56 5.72 5.57
CA LEU A 95 -2.22 5.22 4.37
C LEU A 95 -3.68 5.67 4.36
N LYS A 96 -4.12 6.23 3.23
CA LYS A 96 -5.46 6.80 3.10
C LYS A 96 -6.33 5.95 2.19
N LEU A 97 -7.61 5.82 2.56
CA LEU A 97 -8.63 5.17 1.74
C LEU A 97 -9.55 6.27 1.21
N GLU A 98 -9.70 6.37 -0.11
CA GLU A 98 -10.44 7.44 -0.74
C GLU A 98 -11.41 6.89 -1.78
N LEU A 99 -12.65 7.36 -1.76
CA LEU A 99 -13.69 6.98 -2.71
C LEU A 99 -13.79 7.95 -3.90
N ASP A 100 -13.39 9.19 -3.70
CA ASP A 100 -13.45 10.21 -4.75
C ASP A 100 -12.18 10.14 -5.60
N MET A 101 -12.35 9.78 -6.87
CA MET A 101 -11.21 9.64 -7.80
C MET A 101 -10.43 10.95 -7.93
N LYS A 102 -11.13 12.07 -8.02
CA LYS A 102 -10.48 13.38 -8.18
C LYS A 102 -9.58 13.69 -6.99
N LYS A 103 -10.06 13.41 -5.78
CA LYS A 103 -9.26 13.63 -4.57
C LYS A 103 -8.10 12.64 -4.49
N ALA A 104 -8.36 11.38 -4.85
CA ALA A 104 -7.35 10.34 -4.78
C ALA A 104 -6.14 10.64 -5.65
N VAL A 105 -6.38 11.07 -6.90
CA VAL A 105 -5.29 11.25 -7.88
C VAL A 105 -4.71 12.66 -7.88
N LYS A 106 -5.25 13.58 -7.09
CA LYS A 106 -4.71 14.95 -7.03
C LYS A 106 -3.23 14.91 -6.62
N ASP A 107 -2.40 15.51 -7.46
CA ASP A 107 -0.95 15.59 -7.25
C ASP A 107 -0.25 14.20 -7.21
N ALA A 108 -0.88 13.17 -7.76
CA ALA A 108 -0.28 11.84 -7.80
C ALA A 108 0.89 11.80 -8.77
N ASP A 109 1.99 11.18 -8.32
CA ASP A 109 3.15 10.94 -9.18
C ASP A 109 3.03 9.61 -9.92
N LEU A 110 2.30 8.65 -9.35
CA LEU A 110 2.12 7.32 -9.93
C LEU A 110 0.77 6.77 -9.52
N VAL A 111 0.06 6.17 -10.48
CA VAL A 111 -1.18 5.44 -10.24
C VAL A 111 -0.97 4.00 -10.65
N ILE A 112 -1.18 3.07 -9.70
CA ILE A 112 -1.07 1.64 -9.93
C ILE A 112 -2.46 1.04 -9.95
N GLU A 113 -2.84 0.41 -11.07
CA GLU A 113 -4.12 -0.26 -11.19
C GLU A 113 -4.00 -1.69 -10.64
N SER A 114 -4.87 -2.05 -9.70
CA SER A 114 -4.92 -3.38 -9.10
C SER A 114 -6.39 -3.78 -8.88
N MET A 115 -7.18 -3.62 -9.94
CA MET A 115 -8.61 -3.94 -9.91
C MET A 115 -8.84 -5.36 -10.42
N ALA A 116 -10.06 -5.88 -10.16
CA ALA A 116 -10.45 -7.17 -10.69
C ALA A 116 -10.37 -7.19 -12.23
N GLU A 117 -10.10 -8.36 -12.81
CA GLU A 117 -10.04 -8.56 -14.26
C GLU A 117 -11.44 -8.47 -14.87
N ASP A 118 -12.01 -7.29 -14.89
CA ASP A 118 -13.31 -6.98 -15.46
C ASP A 118 -13.13 -5.80 -16.43
N ILE A 119 -13.30 -6.08 -17.72
CA ILE A 119 -13.07 -5.08 -18.78
C ILE A 119 -13.95 -3.85 -18.58
N LYS A 120 -15.22 -4.04 -18.20
CA LYS A 120 -16.14 -2.93 -18.00
C LYS A 120 -15.73 -2.03 -16.83
N GLN A 121 -15.28 -2.62 -15.74
CA GLN A 121 -14.80 -1.87 -14.59
C GLN A 121 -13.52 -1.14 -14.91
N LYS A 122 -12.61 -1.76 -15.64
CA LYS A 122 -11.36 -1.13 -16.07
C LYS A 122 -11.61 0.02 -17.03
N ASP A 123 -12.49 -0.17 -18.00
CA ASP A 123 -12.85 0.89 -18.94
C ASP A 123 -13.46 2.09 -18.21
N ALA A 124 -14.37 1.85 -17.27
CA ALA A 124 -14.95 2.91 -16.46
C ALA A 124 -13.91 3.62 -15.62
N PHE A 125 -12.98 2.86 -15.04
CA PHE A 125 -11.88 3.42 -14.26
C PHE A 125 -10.98 4.30 -15.11
N TYR A 126 -10.52 3.81 -16.25
CA TYR A 126 -9.62 4.59 -17.12
C TYR A 126 -10.31 5.82 -17.69
N THR A 127 -11.59 5.74 -18.04
CA THR A 127 -12.35 6.88 -18.48
C THR A 127 -12.45 7.94 -17.39
N CYS A 128 -12.77 7.52 -16.17
CA CYS A 128 -12.84 8.41 -15.02
C CYS A 128 -11.48 9.05 -14.74
N LEU A 129 -10.40 8.29 -14.81
CA LEU A 129 -9.05 8.79 -14.59
C LEU A 129 -8.65 9.85 -15.61
N LEU A 130 -8.97 9.62 -16.89
CA LEU A 130 -8.67 10.58 -17.96
C LEU A 130 -9.35 11.92 -17.77
N TYR A 131 -10.61 11.90 -17.30
CA TYR A 131 -11.36 13.12 -17.11
C TYR A 131 -11.09 13.79 -15.75
N THR A 132 -10.50 13.07 -14.83
CA THR A 132 -10.26 13.59 -13.47
C THR A 132 -8.83 14.06 -13.29
N SER A 133 -7.87 13.26 -13.73
CA SER A 133 -6.48 13.66 -13.72
C SER A 133 -6.25 14.64 -14.85
N ASP A 134 -5.42 15.64 -14.63
CA ASP A 134 -5.06 16.58 -15.68
C ASP A 134 -3.99 15.94 -16.57
N ALA A 135 -4.35 14.83 -17.18
CA ALA A 135 -3.44 14.03 -17.99
C ALA A 135 -3.06 14.75 -19.29
N ALA A 136 -3.78 15.82 -19.62
CA ALA A 136 -3.46 16.65 -20.78
C ALA A 136 -2.25 17.55 -20.53
N ASP A 137 -1.87 17.72 -19.32
CA ASP A 137 -0.75 18.59 -18.94
C ASP A 137 0.62 17.94 -19.14
#